data_25a5550581df7a7894c4196ddf023dee
#
_entry.id   25a5550581df7a7894c4196ddf023dee
#
_cell.length_a   1.000
_cell.length_b   1.000
_cell.length_c   1.000
_cell.angle_alpha   90.00
_cell.angle_beta   90.00
_cell.angle_gamma   90.00
#
_symmetry.space_group_name_H-M   'P 1'
#
loop_
_entity.id
_entity.type
_entity.pdbx_description
1 polymer ?
#
loop_
_entity_poly.entity_id
_entity_poly.type
_entity_poly.pdbx_seq_one_letter_code
_entity_poly.pdbx_strand_id
1 'polypeptide(L)'
;PNIYNKVLGIYKNSLQLRELITELLDFRKQEQGHMKIKVSQHNLVNFLYENYLLFLEYASSKQINFKFNKQKDDIEVWYDQKQMQKVINNLLSNAVKHTKAEDTISINVSQEKDHVIIEIKDTGTGIAAAEIDKIFDRFYQTEHLNSLNTGAGTGIGLALTKGIVELHHGT
;
A
#
# COMPACT_ATOMS: atom_id res chain seq x y z
N PRO A 1 10.37 -7.09 32.67
CA PRO A 1 9.65 -6.39 31.62
C PRO A 1 9.09 -5.13 32.22
N ASN A 2 9.73 -4.00 31.86
CA ASN A 2 9.46 -2.68 32.38
C ASN A 2 8.02 -2.28 32.04
N ILE A 3 7.28 -1.68 32.97
CA ILE A 3 5.92 -1.14 32.79
C ILE A 3 5.84 -0.30 31.52
N TYR A 4 6.89 0.50 31.25
CA TYR A 4 7.03 1.27 30.02
C TYR A 4 6.86 0.43 28.75
N ASN A 5 7.52 -0.70 28.63
CA ASN A 5 7.40 -1.59 27.45
C ASN A 5 6.01 -2.20 27.31
N LYS A 6 5.31 -2.48 28.42
CA LYS A 6 3.92 -2.95 28.39
C LYS A 6 2.98 -1.84 27.90
N VAL A 7 3.13 -0.61 28.43
CA VAL A 7 2.33 0.55 28.01
C VAL A 7 2.57 0.86 26.54
N LEU A 8 3.82 0.84 26.08
CA LEU A 8 4.16 1.03 24.67
C LEU A 8 3.53 -0.05 23.77
N GLY A 9 3.54 -1.31 24.23
CA GLY A 9 2.87 -2.39 23.52
C GLY A 9 1.36 -2.21 23.40
N ILE A 10 0.69 -1.84 24.50
CA ILE A 10 -0.75 -1.53 24.49
C ILE A 10 -1.06 -0.37 23.56
N TYR A 11 -0.26 0.68 23.59
CA TYR A 11 -0.43 1.85 22.71
C TYR A 11 -0.31 1.45 21.22
N LYS A 12 0.74 0.70 20.86
CA LYS A 12 0.93 0.19 19.48
C LYS A 12 -0.25 -0.67 19.03
N ASN A 13 -0.72 -1.59 19.89
CA ASN A 13 -1.87 -2.44 19.57
C ASN A 13 -3.16 -1.62 19.40
N SER A 14 -3.35 -0.56 20.19
CA SER A 14 -4.51 0.33 20.07
C SER A 14 -4.48 1.11 18.75
N LEU A 15 -3.31 1.59 18.31
CA LEU A 15 -3.14 2.22 16.99
C LEU A 15 -3.46 1.25 15.86
N GLN A 16 -2.93 0.04 15.94
CA GLN A 16 -3.19 -1.00 14.95
C GLN A 16 -4.67 -1.36 14.88
N LEU A 17 -5.34 -1.53 16.02
CA LEU A 17 -6.78 -1.79 16.07
C LEU A 17 -7.58 -0.65 15.43
N ARG A 18 -7.22 0.60 15.70
CA ARG A 18 -7.86 1.77 15.08
C ARG A 18 -7.72 1.74 13.55
N GLU A 19 -6.55 1.40 13.04
CA GLU A 19 -6.31 1.26 11.59
C GLU A 19 -7.18 0.17 10.98
N LEU A 20 -7.25 -1.02 11.61
CA LEU A 20 -8.07 -2.12 11.18
C LEU A 20 -9.57 -1.75 11.12
N ILE A 21 -10.07 -1.06 12.15
CA ILE A 21 -11.46 -0.59 12.18
C ILE A 21 -11.71 0.40 11.04
N THR A 22 -10.76 1.32 10.80
CA THR A 22 -10.87 2.31 9.73
C THR A 22 -10.91 1.64 8.36
N GLU A 23 -10.01 0.68 8.10
CA GLU A 23 -10.00 -0.10 6.86
C GLU A 23 -11.32 -0.86 6.65
N LEU A 24 -11.85 -1.49 7.70
CA LEU A 24 -13.11 -2.21 7.64
C LEU A 24 -14.29 -1.29 7.33
N LEU A 25 -14.34 -0.11 7.95
CA LEU A 25 -15.40 0.88 7.70
C LEU A 25 -15.31 1.45 6.27
N ASP A 26 -14.11 1.74 5.78
CA ASP A 26 -13.90 2.22 4.42
C ASP A 26 -14.29 1.14 3.40
N PHE A 27 -13.90 -0.10 3.67
CA PHE A 27 -14.29 -1.24 2.87
C PHE A 27 -15.83 -1.41 2.82
N ARG A 28 -16.53 -1.31 3.97
CA ARG A 28 -18.00 -1.37 4.03
C ARG A 28 -18.65 -0.25 3.21
N LYS A 29 -18.14 0.97 3.29
CA LYS A 29 -18.63 2.09 2.46
C LYS A 29 -18.47 1.82 0.97
N GLN A 30 -17.35 1.19 0.59
CA GLN A 30 -17.08 0.81 -0.80
C GLN A 30 -18.06 -0.26 -1.28
N GLU A 31 -18.28 -1.34 -0.51
CA GLU A 31 -19.25 -2.41 -0.85
C GLU A 31 -20.66 -1.88 -1.09
N GLN A 32 -21.07 -0.91 -0.28
CA GLN A 32 -22.41 -0.31 -0.35
C GLN A 32 -22.51 0.77 -1.44
N GLY A 33 -21.43 1.02 -2.21
CA GLY A 33 -21.40 2.11 -3.19
C GLY A 33 -21.45 3.51 -2.56
N HIS A 34 -21.22 3.61 -1.25
CA HIS A 34 -21.28 4.87 -0.52
C HIS A 34 -19.93 5.59 -0.44
N MET A 35 -18.86 4.96 -0.90
CA MET A 35 -17.55 5.62 -0.96
C MET A 35 -17.56 6.67 -2.07
N LYS A 36 -17.37 7.92 -1.70
CA LYS A 36 -17.24 9.05 -2.62
C LYS A 36 -15.81 9.54 -2.61
N ILE A 37 -15.26 9.81 -3.78
CA ILE A 37 -13.96 10.44 -3.93
C ILE A 37 -14.12 11.94 -4.15
N LYS A 38 -13.14 12.71 -3.66
CA LYS A 38 -13.04 14.16 -3.86
C LYS A 38 -11.79 14.45 -4.66
N VAL A 39 -11.92 14.46 -5.97
CA VAL A 39 -10.78 14.67 -6.87
C VAL A 39 -10.40 16.15 -6.94
N SER A 40 -9.10 16.42 -6.96
CA SER A 40 -8.49 17.71 -7.25
C SER A 40 -7.20 17.48 -8.04
N GLN A 41 -6.75 18.53 -8.74
CA GLN A 41 -5.52 18.43 -9.53
C GLN A 41 -4.30 18.50 -8.63
N HIS A 42 -3.39 17.54 -8.79
CA HIS A 42 -2.16 17.44 -8.01
C HIS A 42 -1.02 16.91 -8.89
N ASN A 43 0.19 17.32 -8.56
CA ASN A 43 1.39 16.74 -9.13
C ASN A 43 1.62 15.33 -8.55
N LEU A 44 1.42 14.33 -9.39
CA LEU A 44 1.53 12.92 -8.99
C LEU A 44 2.98 12.52 -8.66
N VAL A 45 3.96 13.08 -9.37
CA VAL A 45 5.37 12.78 -9.15
C VAL A 45 5.82 13.24 -7.76
N ASN A 46 5.44 14.45 -7.37
CA ASN A 46 5.74 14.98 -6.04
C ASN A 46 5.06 14.15 -4.94
N PHE A 47 3.80 13.82 -5.12
CA PHE A 47 3.06 12.96 -4.19
C PHE A 47 3.74 11.59 -4.00
N LEU A 48 4.14 10.93 -5.09
CA LEU A 48 4.82 9.63 -5.02
C LEU A 48 6.22 9.75 -4.43
N TYR A 49 6.93 10.84 -4.72
CA TYR A 49 8.25 11.09 -4.15
C TYR A 49 8.22 11.34 -2.64
N GLU A 50 7.22 12.07 -2.15
CA GLU A 50 6.98 12.23 -0.70
C GLU A 50 6.75 10.87 -0.02
N ASN A 51 5.94 10.01 -0.63
CA ASN A 51 5.72 8.64 -0.14
C ASN A 51 7.01 7.81 -0.19
N TYR A 52 7.81 7.93 -1.25
CA TYR A 52 9.13 7.29 -1.33
C TYR A 52 10.01 7.70 -0.14
N LEU A 53 10.09 8.99 0.17
CA LEU A 53 10.91 9.49 1.29
C LEU A 53 10.42 8.95 2.65
N LEU A 54 9.10 8.87 2.86
CA LEU A 54 8.53 8.32 4.11
C LEU A 54 8.91 6.85 4.33
N PHE A 55 8.99 6.05 3.28
CA PHE A 55 9.35 4.63 3.39
C PHE A 55 10.86 4.36 3.29
N LEU A 56 11.66 5.34 2.87
CA LEU A 56 13.10 5.17 2.63
C LEU A 56 13.86 4.76 3.88
N GLU A 57 13.60 5.41 5.02
CA GLU A 57 14.25 5.09 6.29
C GLU A 57 13.90 3.66 6.74
N TYR A 58 12.63 3.28 6.61
CA TYR A 58 12.16 1.95 6.98
C TYR A 58 12.75 0.86 6.07
N ALA A 59 12.79 1.09 4.75
CA ALA A 59 13.44 0.18 3.81
C ALA A 59 14.95 0.06 4.10
N SER A 60 15.63 1.18 4.37
CA SER A 60 17.06 1.22 4.72
C SER A 60 17.35 0.44 6.01
N SER A 61 16.50 0.55 7.03
CA SER A 61 16.65 -0.20 8.28
C SER A 61 16.56 -1.72 8.08
N LYS A 62 15.90 -2.15 7.01
CA LYS A 62 15.81 -3.55 6.57
C LYS A 62 16.84 -3.94 5.51
N GLN A 63 17.75 -3.05 5.15
CA GLN A 63 18.77 -3.25 4.10
C GLN A 63 18.15 -3.54 2.72
N ILE A 64 16.98 -2.96 2.43
CA ILE A 64 16.28 -3.08 1.15
C ILE A 64 16.73 -1.95 0.23
N ASN A 65 17.03 -2.26 -1.03
CA ASN A 65 17.36 -1.27 -2.06
C ASN A 65 16.08 -0.61 -2.57
N PHE A 66 15.78 0.60 -2.08
CA PHE A 66 14.56 1.30 -2.49
C PHE A 66 14.88 2.35 -3.56
N LYS A 67 14.13 2.34 -4.68
CA LYS A 67 14.36 3.19 -5.86
C LYS A 67 13.11 3.95 -6.24
N PHE A 68 13.31 5.18 -6.74
CA PHE A 68 12.26 5.99 -7.33
C PHE A 68 12.64 6.40 -8.76
N ASN A 69 11.82 6.01 -9.73
CA ASN A 69 12.05 6.26 -11.14
C ASN A 69 10.86 7.03 -11.72
N LYS A 70 11.13 8.09 -12.46
CA LYS A 70 10.12 8.94 -13.10
C LYS A 70 10.48 9.19 -14.56
N GLN A 71 9.47 9.19 -15.42
CA GLN A 71 9.64 9.53 -16.83
C GLN A 71 9.73 11.05 -17.03
N LYS A 72 8.99 11.82 -16.21
CA LYS A 72 8.92 13.29 -16.24
C LYS A 72 8.98 13.84 -14.82
N ASP A 73 9.40 15.09 -14.66
CA ASP A 73 9.44 15.77 -13.37
C ASP A 73 8.06 16.23 -12.89
N ASP A 74 7.15 16.45 -13.83
CA ASP A 74 5.83 17.01 -13.57
C ASP A 74 4.76 16.21 -14.34
N ILE A 75 3.81 15.63 -13.62
CA ILE A 75 2.65 14.91 -14.15
C ILE A 75 1.44 15.33 -13.32
N GLU A 76 0.63 16.25 -13.89
CA GLU A 76 -0.59 16.73 -13.26
C GLU A 76 -1.75 15.76 -13.52
N VAL A 77 -2.40 15.29 -12.45
CA VAL A 77 -3.51 14.33 -12.51
C VAL A 77 -4.61 14.75 -11.55
N TRP A 78 -5.86 14.48 -11.93
CA TRP A 78 -7.02 14.66 -11.06
C TRP A 78 -7.27 13.38 -10.26
N TYR A 79 -7.06 13.43 -8.95
CA TYR A 79 -7.33 12.32 -8.06
C TYR A 79 -7.65 12.77 -6.64
N ASP A 80 -8.23 11.87 -5.83
CA ASP A 80 -8.40 12.07 -4.39
C ASP A 80 -7.11 11.67 -3.68
N GLN A 81 -6.30 12.67 -3.30
CA GLN A 81 -5.00 12.44 -2.67
C GLN A 81 -5.12 11.62 -1.38
N LYS A 82 -6.19 11.81 -0.60
CA LYS A 82 -6.39 11.09 0.66
C LYS A 82 -6.68 9.60 0.42
N GLN A 83 -7.47 9.28 -0.60
CA GLN A 83 -7.74 7.88 -0.94
C GLN A 83 -6.54 7.24 -1.60
N MET A 84 -5.85 7.96 -2.50
CA MET A 84 -4.63 7.47 -3.13
C MET A 84 -3.50 7.23 -2.11
N GLN A 85 -3.43 8.03 -1.03
CA GLN A 85 -2.49 7.79 0.08
C GLN A 85 -2.68 6.41 0.71
N LYS A 86 -3.95 5.94 0.86
CA LYS A 86 -4.23 4.59 1.38
C LYS A 86 -3.74 3.50 0.42
N VAL A 87 -3.95 3.72 -0.90
CA VAL A 87 -3.46 2.82 -1.95
C VAL A 87 -1.94 2.67 -1.86
N ILE A 88 -1.22 3.80 -1.90
CA ILE A 88 0.26 3.79 -1.89
C ILE A 88 0.81 3.21 -0.59
N ASN A 89 0.25 3.60 0.56
CA ASN A 89 0.67 3.04 1.86
C ASN A 89 0.48 1.53 1.92
N ASN A 90 -0.66 1.01 1.46
CA ASN A 90 -0.92 -0.42 1.46
C ASN A 90 0.05 -1.17 0.54
N LEU A 91 0.26 -0.69 -0.69
CA LEU A 91 1.17 -1.33 -1.63
C LEU A 91 2.63 -1.30 -1.15
N LEU A 92 3.12 -0.15 -0.66
CA LEU A 92 4.49 -0.04 -0.15
C LEU A 92 4.69 -0.84 1.14
N SER A 93 3.72 -0.84 2.04
CA SER A 93 3.77 -1.66 3.27
C SER A 93 3.86 -3.15 2.93
N ASN A 94 3.06 -3.62 1.95
CA ASN A 94 3.13 -5.00 1.48
C ASN A 94 4.48 -5.29 0.83
N ALA A 95 4.98 -4.42 -0.04
CA ALA A 95 6.31 -4.59 -0.65
C ALA A 95 7.40 -4.74 0.41
N VAL A 96 7.48 -3.81 1.39
CA VAL A 96 8.49 -3.89 2.47
C VAL A 96 8.31 -5.12 3.37
N LYS A 97 7.07 -5.60 3.57
CA LYS A 97 6.77 -6.79 4.37
C LYS A 97 7.27 -8.07 3.70
N HIS A 98 7.17 -8.15 2.37
CA HIS A 98 7.49 -9.37 1.60
C HIS A 98 8.88 -9.35 0.94
N THR A 99 9.64 -8.28 1.13
CA THR A 99 10.99 -8.09 0.60
C THR A 99 12.03 -8.32 1.69
N LYS A 100 13.12 -9.00 1.37
CA LYS A 100 14.24 -9.31 2.28
C LYS A 100 15.38 -8.30 2.12
N ALA A 101 16.38 -8.39 3.01
CA ALA A 101 17.63 -7.66 2.85
C ALA A 101 18.28 -7.95 1.49
N GLU A 102 18.92 -6.97 0.90
CA GLU A 102 19.58 -6.97 -0.42
C GLU A 102 18.61 -7.00 -1.63
N ASP A 103 17.32 -7.28 -1.42
CA ASP A 103 16.31 -7.19 -2.47
C ASP A 103 16.01 -5.72 -2.84
N THR A 104 15.24 -5.54 -3.91
CA THR A 104 14.91 -4.20 -4.43
C THR A 104 13.40 -3.96 -4.40
N ILE A 105 13.00 -2.74 -3.98
CA ILE A 105 11.67 -2.18 -4.22
C ILE A 105 11.83 -0.98 -5.13
N SER A 106 10.95 -0.79 -6.10
CA SER A 106 10.94 0.40 -6.94
C SER A 106 9.54 0.98 -7.10
N ILE A 107 9.44 2.30 -7.06
CA ILE A 107 8.28 3.07 -7.52
C ILE A 107 8.65 3.61 -8.89
N ASN A 108 7.86 3.28 -9.91
CA ASN A 108 8.02 3.79 -11.26
C ASN A 108 6.77 4.59 -11.64
N VAL A 109 6.93 5.78 -12.19
CA VAL A 109 5.84 6.61 -12.69
C VAL A 109 6.11 7.05 -14.11
N SER A 110 5.14 6.80 -14.99
CA SER A 110 5.20 7.19 -16.39
C SER A 110 3.83 7.67 -16.87
N GLN A 111 3.85 8.49 -17.91
CA GLN A 111 2.65 9.00 -18.56
C GLN A 111 2.59 8.48 -19.99
N GLU A 112 1.54 7.81 -20.31
CA GLU A 112 1.16 7.47 -21.67
C GLU A 112 -0.01 8.38 -22.10
N LYS A 113 -0.27 8.47 -23.41
CA LYS A 113 -1.19 9.46 -24.02
C LYS A 113 -2.35 9.93 -23.12
N ASP A 114 -3.20 9.00 -22.66
CA ASP A 114 -4.45 9.32 -21.97
C ASP A 114 -4.47 8.81 -20.50
N HIS A 115 -3.40 8.19 -20.03
CA HIS A 115 -3.33 7.63 -18.66
C HIS A 115 -1.94 7.73 -18.09
N VAL A 116 -1.87 7.57 -16.77
CA VAL A 116 -0.62 7.51 -16.01
C VAL A 116 -0.47 6.12 -15.41
N ILE A 117 0.73 5.59 -15.48
CA ILE A 117 1.07 4.29 -14.91
C ILE A 117 1.89 4.53 -13.64
N ILE A 118 1.41 3.98 -12.53
CA ILE A 118 2.14 3.88 -11.27
C ILE A 118 2.46 2.38 -11.09
N GLU A 119 3.73 2.04 -11.10
CA GLU A 119 4.18 0.67 -10.84
C GLU A 119 4.96 0.63 -9.52
N ILE A 120 4.55 -0.22 -8.60
CA ILE A 120 5.30 -0.57 -7.39
C ILE A 120 5.74 -2.01 -7.57
N LYS A 121 7.05 -2.21 -7.71
CA LYS A 121 7.65 -3.51 -7.98
C LYS A 121 8.62 -3.89 -6.87
N ASP A 122 8.53 -5.12 -6.41
CA ASP A 122 9.48 -5.74 -5.50
C ASP A 122 10.10 -7.01 -6.11
N THR A 123 11.25 -7.41 -5.55
CA THR A 123 11.92 -8.68 -5.90
C THR A 123 11.85 -9.69 -4.75
N GLY A 124 10.86 -9.54 -3.90
CA GLY A 124 10.65 -10.36 -2.71
C GLY A 124 10.17 -11.79 -3.00
N THR A 125 9.43 -12.34 -2.08
CA THR A 125 9.01 -13.77 -2.14
C THR A 125 8.08 -14.10 -3.30
N GLY A 126 7.47 -13.09 -3.94
CA GLY A 126 6.49 -13.27 -4.99
C GLY A 126 5.18 -13.90 -4.51
N ILE A 127 4.26 -14.10 -5.45
CA ILE A 127 2.95 -14.69 -5.25
C ILE A 127 2.82 -15.89 -6.18
N ALA A 128 2.36 -17.03 -5.66
CA ALA A 128 2.16 -18.22 -6.47
C ALA A 128 1.10 -17.95 -7.55
N ALA A 129 1.32 -18.45 -8.78
CA ALA A 129 0.42 -18.22 -9.90
C ALA A 129 -1.05 -18.59 -9.60
N ALA A 130 -1.27 -19.64 -8.81
CA ALA A 130 -2.60 -20.10 -8.41
C ALA A 130 -3.32 -19.15 -7.40
N GLU A 131 -2.58 -18.21 -6.82
CA GLU A 131 -3.08 -17.26 -5.82
C GLU A 131 -3.33 -15.86 -6.41
N ILE A 132 -2.74 -15.52 -7.56
CA ILE A 132 -2.78 -14.16 -8.16
C ILE A 132 -4.22 -13.66 -8.31
N ASP A 133 -5.12 -14.50 -8.80
CA ASP A 133 -6.52 -14.10 -8.99
C ASP A 133 -7.27 -13.88 -7.68
N LYS A 134 -6.75 -14.43 -6.57
CA LYS A 134 -7.39 -14.40 -5.25
C LYS A 134 -6.87 -13.29 -4.33
N ILE A 135 -5.71 -12.70 -4.63
CA ILE A 135 -5.09 -11.70 -3.73
C ILE A 135 -5.94 -10.44 -3.53
N PHE A 136 -6.88 -10.17 -4.44
CA PHE A 136 -7.85 -9.09 -4.32
C PHE A 136 -9.18 -9.55 -3.67
N ASP A 137 -9.31 -10.85 -3.36
CA ASP A 137 -10.46 -11.36 -2.63
C ASP A 137 -10.39 -10.93 -1.15
N ARG A 138 -11.55 -10.78 -0.56
CA ARG A 138 -11.72 -10.33 0.82
C ARG A 138 -11.19 -11.35 1.79
N PHE A 139 -10.45 -10.88 2.80
CA PHE A 139 -9.90 -11.72 3.87
C PHE A 139 -8.94 -12.81 3.36
N TYR A 140 -8.60 -12.76 2.06
CA TYR A 140 -7.66 -13.70 1.51
C TYR A 140 -6.24 -13.38 2.00
N GLN A 141 -5.53 -14.43 2.39
CA GLN A 141 -4.12 -14.39 2.80
C GLN A 141 -3.44 -15.60 2.22
N THR A 142 -2.24 -15.43 1.67
CA THR A 142 -1.46 -16.54 1.14
C THR A 142 -1.06 -17.52 2.24
N GLU A 143 -1.04 -18.82 1.97
CA GLU A 143 -0.76 -19.87 2.96
C GLU A 143 0.61 -19.72 3.64
N HIS A 144 1.60 -19.19 2.92
CA HIS A 144 2.93 -18.94 3.47
C HIS A 144 2.97 -17.92 4.62
N LEU A 145 1.98 -17.04 4.74
CA LEU A 145 1.89 -16.03 5.80
C LEU A 145 1.31 -16.60 7.10
N ASN A 146 0.45 -17.61 7.01
CA ASN A 146 -0.16 -18.25 8.18
C ASN A 146 0.84 -19.04 9.00
N SER A 147 1.96 -19.47 8.42
CA SER A 147 2.97 -20.30 9.08
C SER A 147 4.03 -19.51 9.88
N LEU A 148 4.18 -18.21 9.67
CA LEU A 148 5.32 -17.43 10.19
C LEU A 148 5.01 -16.50 11.37
N ASN A 149 3.79 -16.44 11.89
CA ASN A 149 3.40 -15.55 13.03
C ASN A 149 3.89 -14.07 12.93
N THR A 150 4.31 -13.63 11.75
CA THR A 150 4.82 -12.29 11.52
C THR A 150 3.70 -11.39 10.99
N GLY A 151 2.88 -10.86 11.90
CA GLY A 151 1.95 -9.78 11.60
C GLY A 151 1.03 -10.06 10.40
N ALA A 152 0.13 -11.05 10.52
CA ALA A 152 -0.88 -11.33 9.51
C ALA A 152 -1.62 -10.03 9.16
N GLY A 153 -1.66 -9.66 7.87
CA GLY A 153 -2.47 -8.54 7.40
C GLY A 153 -3.96 -8.84 7.57
N THR A 154 -4.82 -7.86 7.35
CA THR A 154 -6.28 -8.04 7.44
C THR A 154 -6.88 -8.83 6.28
N GLY A 155 -6.16 -8.93 5.17
CA GLY A 155 -6.70 -9.43 3.89
C GLY A 155 -7.72 -8.47 3.25
N ILE A 156 -7.83 -7.24 3.76
CA ILE A 156 -8.75 -6.21 3.25
C ILE A 156 -8.00 -5.20 2.35
N GLY A 157 -6.72 -4.97 2.63
CA GLY A 157 -5.96 -3.89 2.02
C GLY A 157 -5.94 -3.91 0.49
N LEU A 158 -5.65 -5.06 -0.15
CA LEU A 158 -5.63 -5.15 -1.61
C LEU A 158 -7.03 -5.03 -2.23
N ALA A 159 -8.06 -5.60 -1.59
CA ALA A 159 -9.44 -5.43 -2.03
C ALA A 159 -9.86 -3.94 -1.99
N LEU A 160 -9.53 -3.23 -0.91
CA LEU A 160 -9.78 -1.79 -0.77
C LEU A 160 -8.97 -0.99 -1.80
N THR A 161 -7.70 -1.33 -2.03
CA THR A 161 -6.85 -0.72 -3.05
C THR A 161 -7.48 -0.81 -4.42
N LYS A 162 -7.88 -2.01 -4.84
CA LYS A 162 -8.57 -2.23 -6.13
C LYS A 162 -9.78 -1.32 -6.28
N GLY A 163 -10.65 -1.28 -5.30
CA GLY A 163 -11.86 -0.47 -5.41
C GLY A 163 -11.61 1.04 -5.36
N ILE A 164 -10.58 1.53 -4.66
CA ILE A 164 -10.19 2.95 -4.75
C ILE A 164 -9.67 3.27 -6.15
N VAL A 165 -8.86 2.39 -6.75
CA VAL A 165 -8.35 2.54 -8.12
C VAL A 165 -9.50 2.55 -9.13
N GLU A 166 -10.46 1.63 -9.02
CA GLU A 166 -11.66 1.58 -9.86
C GLU A 166 -12.53 2.83 -9.74
N LEU A 167 -12.68 3.42 -8.54
CA LEU A 167 -13.37 4.70 -8.34
C LEU A 167 -12.66 5.87 -9.03
N HIS A 168 -11.36 5.78 -9.28
CA HIS A 168 -10.58 6.75 -10.06
C HIS A 168 -10.56 6.40 -11.56
N HIS A 169 -11.38 5.46 -12.02
CA HIS A 169 -11.42 4.95 -13.39
C HIS A 169 -10.09 4.29 -13.84
N GLY A 170 -9.30 3.81 -12.88
CA GLY A 170 -8.09 3.02 -13.11
C GLY A 170 -8.36 1.52 -13.16
N THR A 171 -7.33 0.74 -13.50
CA THR A 171 -7.36 -0.73 -13.61
C THR A 171 -6.24 -1.36 -12.78
#